data_dc8462ce8fe88aa6125d655d99923981
#
_entry.id   dc8462ce8fe88aa6125d655d99923981
#
_cell.length_a   1.000
_cell.length_b   1.000
_cell.length_c   1.000
_cell.angle_alpha   90.00
_cell.angle_beta   90.00
_cell.angle_gamma   90.00
#
_symmetry.space_group_name_H-M   'P 1'
#
loop_
_entity.id
_entity.type
_entity.pdbx_description
1 polymer ?
#
loop_
_entity_poly.entity_id
_entity_poly.type
_entity_poly.pdbx_seq_one_letter_code
_entity_poly.pdbx_strand_id
1 'polypeptide(L)'
;MKYAIPAALAASLVAGPLVAQDTMTTEAMTTADMANMDRAELIRTRDITGGNVYTMNPADDEGWSPNTAYDGVGEGWNNIGEIEDVVLDTNGQMIGIVAEVGGFLDIGDKHVLVSTGDVNLVAVDDATYAFVTRLSEEELEQLPDVDEGFWD
;
A
#
# COMPACT_ATOMS: atom_id res chain seq x y z
N MET A 1 -39.11 -23.10 -70.02
CA MET A 1 -38.34 -21.86 -69.83
C MET A 1 -38.64 -21.37 -68.40
N LYS A 2 -37.78 -21.58 -67.48
CA LYS A 2 -37.93 -21.15 -66.09
C LYS A 2 -36.63 -20.50 -65.69
N TYR A 3 -36.63 -19.21 -65.47
CA TYR A 3 -35.46 -18.43 -65.04
C TYR A 3 -35.47 -18.43 -63.52
N ALA A 4 -34.41 -18.93 -62.94
CA ALA A 4 -34.13 -18.85 -61.51
C ALA A 4 -33.32 -17.59 -61.27
N ILE A 5 -33.75 -16.77 -60.31
CA ILE A 5 -33.03 -15.57 -59.82
C ILE A 5 -32.26 -15.98 -58.57
N PRO A 6 -30.97 -15.76 -58.47
CA PRO A 6 -30.24 -15.94 -57.18
C PRO A 6 -30.46 -14.74 -56.26
N ALA A 7 -30.89 -15.01 -55.03
CA ALA A 7 -30.97 -14.04 -53.98
C ALA A 7 -29.57 -13.71 -53.43
N ALA A 8 -29.15 -12.46 -53.51
CA ALA A 8 -27.94 -11.97 -52.90
C ALA A 8 -28.19 -11.71 -51.42
N LEU A 9 -27.48 -12.44 -50.56
CA LEU A 9 -27.49 -12.23 -49.13
C LEU A 9 -26.47 -11.11 -48.78
N ALA A 10 -26.99 -9.94 -48.42
CA ALA A 10 -26.17 -8.85 -47.95
C ALA A 10 -25.85 -9.07 -46.45
N ALA A 11 -24.60 -9.41 -46.14
CA ALA A 11 -24.14 -9.45 -44.79
C ALA A 11 -23.78 -8.03 -44.31
N SER A 12 -24.60 -7.48 -43.42
CA SER A 12 -24.32 -6.21 -42.74
C SER A 12 -23.30 -6.45 -41.63
N LEU A 13 -22.05 -6.02 -41.80
CA LEU A 13 -21.11 -5.89 -40.72
C LEU A 13 -21.52 -4.70 -39.84
N VAL A 14 -22.02 -5.00 -38.65
CA VAL A 14 -22.17 -4.00 -37.59
C VAL A 14 -20.79 -3.83 -36.94
N ALA A 15 -20.12 -2.76 -37.29
CA ALA A 15 -18.92 -2.31 -36.57
C ALA A 15 -19.40 -1.70 -35.23
N GLY A 16 -19.27 -2.47 -34.15
CA GLY A 16 -19.45 -1.94 -32.81
C GLY A 16 -18.35 -0.93 -32.49
N PRO A 17 -18.62 0.09 -31.65
CA PRO A 17 -17.57 1.02 -31.23
C PRO A 17 -16.50 0.25 -30.45
N LEU A 18 -15.27 0.34 -30.93
CA LEU A 18 -14.09 -0.10 -30.19
C LEU A 18 -13.96 0.83 -28.99
N VAL A 19 -14.37 0.37 -27.81
CA VAL A 19 -14.07 1.07 -26.56
C VAL A 19 -12.56 0.95 -26.39
N ALA A 20 -11.85 2.04 -26.62
CA ALA A 20 -10.46 2.16 -26.24
C ALA A 20 -10.42 1.98 -24.71
N GLN A 21 -9.88 0.87 -24.25
CA GLN A 21 -9.48 0.74 -22.87
C GLN A 21 -8.30 1.72 -22.70
N ASP A 22 -8.55 2.83 -22.00
CA ASP A 22 -7.49 3.64 -21.44
C ASP A 22 -6.71 2.73 -20.48
N THR A 23 -5.68 2.10 -21.00
CA THR A 23 -4.59 1.61 -20.17
C THR A 23 -3.96 2.86 -19.55
N MET A 24 -4.25 3.14 -18.28
CA MET A 24 -3.48 4.06 -17.49
C MET A 24 -2.06 3.49 -17.45
N THR A 25 -1.26 3.87 -18.42
CA THR A 25 0.18 3.73 -18.36
C THR A 25 0.61 4.73 -17.29
N THR A 26 0.91 4.26 -16.09
CA THR A 26 1.62 5.05 -15.12
C THR A 26 2.98 5.32 -15.74
N GLU A 27 3.14 6.46 -16.41
CA GLU A 27 4.44 6.87 -16.93
C GLU A 27 5.38 7.00 -15.73
N ALA A 28 6.50 6.29 -15.80
CA ALA A 28 7.51 6.38 -14.76
C ALA A 28 8.03 7.84 -14.69
N MET A 29 7.99 8.41 -13.50
CA MET A 29 8.49 9.75 -13.23
C MET A 29 9.95 9.86 -13.63
N THR A 30 10.30 10.91 -14.39
CA THR A 30 11.68 11.14 -14.81
C THR A 30 12.50 11.87 -13.73
N THR A 31 13.82 11.78 -13.82
CA THR A 31 14.71 12.54 -12.92
C THR A 31 14.46 14.07 -13.02
N ALA A 32 14.06 14.57 -14.20
CA ALA A 32 13.73 15.98 -14.39
C ALA A 32 12.43 16.36 -13.67
N ASP A 33 11.44 15.48 -13.66
CA ASP A 33 10.19 15.69 -12.93
C ASP A 33 10.46 15.73 -11.43
N MET A 34 11.26 14.78 -10.92
CA MET A 34 11.67 14.76 -9.51
C MET A 34 12.46 16.00 -9.07
N ALA A 35 13.29 16.57 -9.96
CA ALA A 35 14.06 17.77 -9.67
C ALA A 35 13.17 19.03 -9.50
N ASN A 36 11.96 19.00 -10.05
CA ASN A 36 10.99 20.09 -9.98
C ASN A 36 9.91 19.88 -8.89
N MET A 37 9.90 18.72 -8.22
CA MET A 37 8.98 18.48 -7.11
C MET A 37 9.37 19.33 -5.91
N ASP A 38 8.36 19.75 -5.15
CA ASP A 38 8.61 20.33 -3.83
C ASP A 38 9.20 19.22 -2.92
N ARG A 39 10.29 19.57 -2.23
CA ARG A 39 10.93 18.64 -1.29
C ARG A 39 10.01 18.24 -0.14
N ALA A 40 9.01 19.07 0.17
CA ALA A 40 7.98 18.76 1.16
C ALA A 40 7.04 17.62 0.72
N GLU A 41 7.00 17.31 -0.60
CA GLU A 41 6.21 16.20 -1.14
C GLU A 41 7.00 14.88 -1.23
N LEU A 42 8.29 14.91 -0.85
CA LEU A 42 9.18 13.75 -0.93
C LEU A 42 9.45 13.18 0.45
N ILE A 43 9.07 11.92 0.64
CA ILE A 43 9.31 11.17 1.88
C ILE A 43 10.53 10.26 1.67
N ARG A 44 11.50 10.32 2.57
CA ARG A 44 12.66 9.44 2.56
C ARG A 44 12.39 8.23 3.46
N THR A 45 12.91 7.08 3.10
CA THR A 45 12.78 5.87 3.94
C THR A 45 13.22 6.10 5.38
N ARG A 46 14.29 6.88 5.60
CA ARG A 46 14.77 7.24 6.95
C ARG A 46 13.83 8.17 7.74
N ASP A 47 12.85 8.80 7.08
CA ASP A 47 11.83 9.61 7.76
C ASP A 47 10.66 8.71 8.22
N ILE A 48 10.68 7.45 7.79
CA ILE A 48 9.70 6.40 8.11
C ILE A 48 10.28 5.44 9.16
N THR A 49 11.51 4.94 8.94
CA THR A 49 12.14 4.00 9.87
C THR A 49 12.39 4.62 11.24
N GLY A 50 12.08 3.90 12.30
CA GLY A 50 12.06 4.39 13.69
C GLY A 50 10.77 5.17 14.03
N GLY A 51 9.82 5.28 13.09
CA GLY A 51 8.51 5.83 13.36
C GLY A 51 7.59 4.82 14.03
N ASN A 52 6.56 5.31 14.68
CA ASN A 52 5.63 4.46 15.41
C ASN A 52 4.72 3.64 14.50
N VAL A 53 4.29 2.48 14.97
CA VAL A 53 3.17 1.72 14.41
C VAL A 53 1.98 1.87 15.34
N TYR A 54 0.87 2.32 14.79
CA TYR A 54 -0.39 2.45 15.50
C TYR A 54 -1.40 1.39 15.04
N THR A 55 -2.24 0.91 15.94
CA THR A 55 -3.44 0.16 15.58
C THR A 55 -4.67 1.04 15.73
N MET A 56 -5.61 0.91 14.79
CA MET A 56 -6.92 1.54 14.90
C MET A 56 -7.75 0.81 15.96
N ASN A 57 -8.66 1.55 16.59
CA ASN A 57 -9.68 0.90 17.40
C ASN A 57 -10.49 -0.06 16.47
N PRO A 58 -10.74 -1.31 16.89
CA PRO A 58 -11.51 -2.27 16.08
C PRO A 58 -12.88 -1.75 15.60
N ALA A 59 -13.45 -0.79 16.31
CA ALA A 59 -14.70 -0.14 15.91
C ALA A 59 -14.54 0.81 14.70
N ASP A 60 -13.33 1.23 14.38
CA ASP A 60 -13.03 2.20 13.31
C ASP A 60 -12.52 1.53 12.03
N ASP A 61 -12.40 0.19 12.00
CA ASP A 61 -11.99 -0.59 10.81
C ASP A 61 -13.08 -0.61 9.70
N GLU A 62 -14.29 -0.18 10.02
CA GLU A 62 -15.35 0.03 9.02
C GLU A 62 -14.97 1.19 8.09
N GLY A 63 -14.47 0.87 6.92
CA GLY A 63 -14.07 1.84 5.91
C GLY A 63 -12.57 1.89 5.64
N TRP A 64 -11.80 0.91 6.11
CA TRP A 64 -10.41 0.79 5.74
C TRP A 64 -10.22 0.85 4.22
N SER A 65 -9.36 1.73 3.78
CA SER A 65 -8.95 1.84 2.38
C SER A 65 -7.43 1.81 2.32
N PRO A 66 -6.84 0.80 1.71
CA PRO A 66 -5.39 0.75 1.50
C PRO A 66 -4.89 1.97 0.74
N ASN A 67 -3.63 2.35 0.97
CA ASN A 67 -2.97 3.50 0.35
C ASN A 67 -3.63 4.86 0.69
N THR A 68 -4.30 4.95 1.82
CA THR A 68 -4.75 6.22 2.38
C THR A 68 -3.58 6.86 3.14
N ALA A 69 -3.39 8.17 3.01
CA ALA A 69 -2.48 8.92 3.86
C ALA A 69 -3.29 9.73 4.87
N TYR A 70 -2.83 9.75 6.13
CA TYR A 70 -3.44 10.51 7.21
C TYR A 70 -2.55 11.69 7.57
N ASP A 71 -3.16 12.85 7.82
CA ASP A 71 -2.46 14.10 8.17
C ASP A 71 -2.10 14.17 9.66
N GLY A 72 -2.32 13.11 10.43
CA GLY A 72 -2.00 13.02 11.84
C GLY A 72 -2.46 11.73 12.48
N VAL A 73 -1.99 11.49 13.69
CA VAL A 73 -2.40 10.32 14.48
C VAL A 73 -3.85 10.47 14.91
N GLY A 74 -4.66 9.46 14.61
CA GLY A 74 -6.08 9.45 14.94
C GLY A 74 -6.34 9.37 16.44
N GLU A 75 -7.46 9.97 16.87
CA GLU A 75 -7.89 9.88 18.26
C GLU A 75 -8.27 8.43 18.60
N GLY A 76 -7.72 7.92 19.70
CA GLY A 76 -7.98 6.54 20.15
C GLY A 76 -7.13 5.48 19.48
N TRP A 77 -6.20 5.85 18.60
CA TRP A 77 -5.21 4.90 18.10
C TRP A 77 -4.18 4.56 19.19
N ASN A 78 -3.79 3.29 19.24
CA ASN A 78 -2.81 2.81 20.20
C ASN A 78 -1.46 2.63 19.50
N ASN A 79 -0.39 3.16 20.09
CA ASN A 79 0.97 2.83 19.68
C ASN A 79 1.28 1.41 20.14
N ILE A 80 1.66 0.54 19.19
CA ILE A 80 1.92 -0.89 19.41
C ILE A 80 3.34 -1.31 19.03
N GLY A 81 4.19 -0.37 18.62
CA GLY A 81 5.56 -0.68 18.25
C GLY A 81 6.20 0.37 17.36
N GLU A 82 7.29 -0.01 16.72
CA GLU A 82 8.11 0.84 15.84
C GLU A 82 8.29 0.20 14.46
N ILE A 83 8.55 1.05 13.47
CA ILE A 83 8.89 0.63 12.11
C ILE A 83 10.40 0.38 12.06
N GLU A 84 10.80 -0.87 11.88
CA GLU A 84 12.21 -1.20 11.77
C GLU A 84 12.70 -1.03 10.34
N ASP A 85 11.99 -1.62 9.38
CA ASP A 85 12.37 -1.56 7.97
C ASP A 85 11.21 -1.36 7.01
N VAL A 86 11.53 -0.79 5.85
CA VAL A 86 10.66 -0.73 4.68
C VAL A 86 11.08 -1.83 3.70
N VAL A 87 10.16 -2.73 3.40
CA VAL A 87 10.44 -3.90 2.56
C VAL A 87 10.02 -3.66 1.12
N LEU A 88 10.96 -3.88 0.21
CA LEU A 88 10.75 -3.78 -1.23
C LEU A 88 10.81 -5.16 -1.87
N ASP A 89 10.07 -5.34 -2.95
CA ASP A 89 10.23 -6.49 -3.84
C ASP A 89 11.48 -6.34 -4.72
N THR A 90 11.79 -7.37 -5.49
CA THR A 90 12.95 -7.38 -6.41
C THR A 90 12.82 -6.38 -7.57
N ASN A 91 11.66 -5.77 -7.78
CA ASN A 91 11.43 -4.70 -8.75
C ASN A 91 11.56 -3.31 -8.12
N GLY A 92 11.80 -3.24 -6.79
CA GLY A 92 11.93 -2.00 -6.05
C GLY A 92 10.60 -1.38 -5.60
N GLN A 93 9.50 -2.11 -5.67
CA GLN A 93 8.21 -1.66 -5.17
C GLN A 93 8.06 -1.99 -3.70
N MET A 94 7.58 -1.04 -2.90
CA MET A 94 7.26 -1.28 -1.49
C MET A 94 6.13 -2.30 -1.38
N ILE A 95 6.36 -3.35 -0.61
CA ILE A 95 5.40 -4.43 -0.37
C ILE A 95 4.95 -4.52 1.08
N GLY A 96 5.68 -3.90 2.00
CA GLY A 96 5.36 -3.92 3.42
C GLY A 96 6.39 -3.20 4.27
N ILE A 97 6.23 -3.37 5.56
CA ILE A 97 7.17 -2.92 6.59
C ILE A 97 7.52 -4.10 7.50
N VAL A 98 8.70 -4.06 8.10
CA VAL A 98 8.99 -4.83 9.30
C VAL A 98 8.63 -3.94 10.47
N ALA A 99 7.73 -4.41 11.30
CA ALA A 99 7.31 -3.74 12.52
C ALA A 99 7.84 -4.54 13.72
N GLU A 100 8.53 -3.86 14.63
CA GLU A 100 8.79 -4.37 15.96
C GLU A 100 7.55 -4.11 16.80
N VAL A 101 6.86 -5.19 17.19
CA VAL A 101 5.63 -5.13 17.99
C VAL A 101 5.84 -5.80 19.33
N GLY A 102 5.31 -5.20 20.38
CA GLY A 102 5.48 -5.70 21.74
C GLY A 102 6.20 -4.71 22.63
N GLY A 103 6.67 -5.17 23.79
CA GLY A 103 7.33 -4.33 24.80
C GLY A 103 6.44 -3.91 25.95
N PHE A 104 5.17 -4.31 25.96
CA PHE A 104 4.31 -4.15 27.11
C PHE A 104 4.30 -5.47 27.93
N LEU A 105 4.95 -5.46 29.08
CA LEU A 105 5.02 -6.57 30.06
C LEU A 105 6.09 -7.67 29.81
N ASP A 106 7.32 -7.34 29.44
CA ASP A 106 8.46 -8.30 29.40
C ASP A 106 8.29 -9.54 28.49
N ILE A 107 7.41 -9.48 27.49
CA ILE A 107 7.40 -10.45 26.41
C ILE A 107 8.29 -9.85 25.32
N GLY A 108 9.33 -10.57 24.93
CA GLY A 108 10.38 -10.06 24.03
C GLY A 108 9.79 -9.44 22.76
N ASP A 109 10.47 -8.42 22.26
CA ASP A 109 10.13 -7.72 21.02
C ASP A 109 9.98 -8.73 19.89
N LYS A 110 8.92 -8.59 19.09
CA LYS A 110 8.63 -9.47 17.97
C LYS A 110 8.64 -8.67 16.68
N HIS A 111 9.43 -9.14 15.73
CA HIS A 111 9.47 -8.55 14.40
C HIS A 111 8.47 -9.23 13.48
N VAL A 112 7.57 -8.47 12.86
CA VAL A 112 6.55 -9.00 11.97
C VAL A 112 6.53 -8.23 10.64
N LEU A 113 6.33 -8.97 9.55
CA LEU A 113 6.15 -8.37 8.23
C LEU A 113 4.68 -8.00 8.04
N VAL A 114 4.38 -6.72 7.88
CA VAL A 114 3.03 -6.21 7.63
C VAL A 114 2.92 -5.69 6.19
N SER A 115 1.93 -6.19 5.46
CA SER A 115 1.70 -5.84 4.05
C SER A 115 1.25 -4.38 3.87
N THR A 116 1.61 -3.77 2.74
CA THR A 116 1.07 -2.45 2.33
C THR A 116 -0.45 -2.40 2.21
N GLY A 117 -1.13 -3.56 2.09
CA GLY A 117 -2.59 -3.64 2.13
C GLY A 117 -3.20 -3.44 3.53
N ASP A 118 -2.39 -3.64 4.56
CA ASP A 118 -2.80 -3.64 5.96
C ASP A 118 -2.24 -2.45 6.75
N VAL A 119 -1.46 -1.59 6.11
CA VAL A 119 -0.92 -0.35 6.70
C VAL A 119 -1.22 0.86 5.85
N ASN A 120 -1.36 2.00 6.50
CA ASN A 120 -1.51 3.32 5.87
C ASN A 120 -0.52 4.31 6.49
N LEU A 121 0.01 5.19 5.65
CA LEU A 121 0.98 6.21 6.07
C LEU A 121 0.31 7.29 6.91
N VAL A 122 1.00 7.75 7.93
CA VAL A 122 0.56 8.83 8.83
C VAL A 122 1.66 9.90 8.88
N ALA A 123 1.35 11.13 8.53
CA ALA A 123 2.24 12.26 8.78
C ALA A 123 2.09 12.69 10.24
N VAL A 124 3.15 12.52 11.03
CA VAL A 124 3.14 12.91 12.46
C VAL A 124 3.50 14.38 12.62
N ASP A 125 4.49 14.82 11.84
CA ASP A 125 4.93 16.21 11.71
C ASP A 125 5.58 16.44 10.33
N ASP A 126 6.22 17.59 10.12
CA ASP A 126 6.83 17.99 8.84
C ASP A 126 7.97 17.05 8.36
N ALA A 127 8.47 16.15 9.21
CA ALA A 127 9.64 15.33 8.91
C ALA A 127 9.56 13.89 9.47
N THR A 128 8.53 13.57 10.23
CA THR A 128 8.36 12.29 10.91
C THR A 128 7.09 11.61 10.42
N TYR A 129 7.23 10.34 10.05
CA TYR A 129 6.12 9.53 9.58
C TYR A 129 5.94 8.31 10.46
N ALA A 130 4.72 7.80 10.47
CA ALA A 130 4.31 6.59 11.16
C ALA A 130 3.48 5.73 10.20
N PHE A 131 3.15 4.53 10.60
CA PHE A 131 2.10 3.75 9.97
C PHE A 131 0.97 3.46 10.96
N VAL A 132 -0.24 3.42 10.44
CA VAL A 132 -1.39 2.84 11.13
C VAL A 132 -1.77 1.55 10.44
N THR A 133 -2.04 0.51 11.22
CA THR A 133 -2.54 -0.77 10.72
C THR A 133 -3.99 -0.99 11.12
N ARG A 134 -4.73 -1.74 10.30
CA ARG A 134 -6.06 -2.24 10.64
C ARG A 134 -6.03 -3.49 11.53
N LEU A 135 -4.86 -4.13 11.61
CA LEU A 135 -4.69 -5.33 12.42
C LEU A 135 -4.63 -4.95 13.90
N SER A 136 -5.23 -5.75 14.74
CA SER A 136 -5.10 -5.63 16.19
C SER A 136 -3.71 -6.11 16.64
N GLU A 137 -3.33 -5.74 17.84
CA GLU A 137 -2.08 -6.21 18.47
C GLU A 137 -2.03 -7.74 18.51
N GLU A 138 -3.15 -8.39 18.90
CA GLU A 138 -3.26 -9.84 18.94
C GLU A 138 -3.13 -10.51 17.58
N GLU A 139 -3.61 -9.87 16.51
CA GLU A 139 -3.45 -10.37 15.14
C GLU A 139 -2.00 -10.25 14.68
N LEU A 140 -1.32 -9.15 15.01
CA LEU A 140 0.10 -8.97 14.72
C LEU A 140 0.96 -9.98 15.46
N GLU A 141 0.67 -10.24 16.74
CA GLU A 141 1.38 -11.24 17.53
C GLU A 141 1.25 -12.67 16.96
N GLN A 142 0.18 -12.96 16.21
CA GLN A 142 -0.03 -14.26 15.54
C GLN A 142 0.72 -14.36 14.20
N LEU A 143 1.22 -13.26 13.64
CA LEU A 143 2.01 -13.32 12.42
C LEU A 143 3.32 -14.09 12.67
N PRO A 144 3.91 -14.70 11.64
CA PRO A 144 5.24 -15.30 11.75
C PRO A 144 6.26 -14.26 12.16
N ASP A 145 7.15 -14.66 13.08
CA ASP A 145 8.31 -13.86 13.42
C ASP A 145 9.28 -13.78 12.24
N VAL A 146 9.77 -12.59 11.95
CA VAL A 146 10.84 -12.35 10.98
C VAL A 146 12.14 -12.34 11.76
N ASP A 147 12.91 -13.44 11.67
CA ASP A 147 14.24 -13.52 12.26
C ASP A 147 15.15 -12.45 11.62
N GLU A 148 15.81 -11.65 12.44
CA GLU A 148 16.80 -10.66 11.96
C GLU A 148 17.88 -11.31 11.07
N GLY A 149 18.22 -12.58 11.32
CA GLY A 149 19.08 -13.37 10.46
C GLY A 149 18.50 -13.74 9.12
N PHE A 150 17.24 -13.40 8.83
CA PHE A 150 16.64 -13.61 7.50
C PHE A 150 17.28 -12.72 6.42
N TRP A 151 17.85 -11.59 6.83
CA TRP A 151 18.46 -10.59 5.95
C TRP A 151 20.01 -10.65 5.91
N ASP A 152 20.64 -11.52 6.70
CA ASP A 152 22.09 -11.73 6.78
C ASP A 152 22.64 -12.67 5.68
#